data_41caf96b423168c534a82c5141f57a7a
#
_entry.id   41caf96b423168c534a82c5141f57a7a
#
_cell.length_a   1.000
_cell.length_b   1.000
_cell.length_c   1.000
_cell.angle_alpha   90.00
_cell.angle_beta   90.00
_cell.angle_gamma   90.00
#
_symmetry.space_group_name_H-M   'P 1'
#
loop_
_entity.id
_entity.type
_entity.pdbx_description
1 polymer ?
#
loop_
_entity_poly.entity_id
_entity_poly.type
_entity_poly.pdbx_seq_one_letter_code
_entity_poly.pdbx_strand_id
1 'polypeptide(L)'
;MDEARATYSMKLWSSMANRLYYAMFHALKALFFIVKKDAATHHGMRAVLGNDYVRTGLISSEQNKVVSNMETLREKADYDCCFNVSVEEIDAKIHLVEDFLKRIAELIGKEYKA
;
A
#
# COMPACT_ATOMS: atom_id res chain seq x y z
N MET A 1 -5.26 -11.73 30.63
CA MET A 1 -4.77 -12.61 29.55
C MET A 1 -5.27 -12.13 28.19
N ASP A 2 -6.57 -11.89 28.03
CA ASP A 2 -7.12 -11.47 26.75
C ASP A 2 -6.66 -10.08 26.34
N GLU A 3 -6.49 -9.18 27.29
CA GLU A 3 -5.98 -7.82 27.03
C GLU A 3 -4.55 -7.84 26.50
N ALA A 4 -3.70 -8.72 27.04
CA ALA A 4 -2.31 -8.85 26.60
C ALA A 4 -2.24 -9.38 25.17
N ARG A 5 -3.10 -10.35 24.83
CA ARG A 5 -3.18 -10.90 23.47
C ARG A 5 -3.68 -9.86 22.48
N ALA A 6 -4.73 -9.11 22.88
CA ALA A 6 -5.27 -8.05 22.04
C ALA A 6 -4.23 -6.97 21.78
N THR A 7 -3.48 -6.56 22.81
CA THR A 7 -2.41 -5.57 22.67
C THR A 7 -1.30 -6.08 21.76
N TYR A 8 -0.89 -7.35 21.92
CA TYR A 8 0.14 -7.96 21.09
C TYR A 8 -0.31 -8.03 19.63
N SER A 9 -1.55 -8.46 19.39
CA SER A 9 -2.11 -8.55 18.04
C SER A 9 -2.21 -7.17 17.37
N MET A 10 -2.58 -6.15 18.13
CA MET A 10 -2.64 -4.78 17.64
C MET A 10 -1.27 -4.24 17.25
N LYS A 11 -0.25 -4.53 18.06
CA LYS A 11 1.14 -4.13 17.76
C LYS A 11 1.65 -4.83 16.50
N LEU A 12 1.37 -6.12 16.36
CA LEU A 12 1.75 -6.87 15.16
C LEU A 12 1.06 -6.32 13.92
N TRP A 13 -0.22 -6.01 14.03
CA TRP A 13 -0.98 -5.43 12.93
C TRP A 13 -0.43 -4.05 12.55
N SER A 14 -0.14 -3.21 13.54
CA SER A 14 0.43 -1.88 13.30
C SER A 14 1.76 -1.99 12.55
N SER A 15 2.64 -2.88 13.00
CA SER A 15 3.92 -3.13 12.35
C SER A 15 3.72 -3.64 10.91
N MET A 16 2.79 -4.58 10.72
CA MET A 16 2.49 -5.15 9.42
C MET A 16 1.91 -4.11 8.45
N ALA A 17 0.93 -3.32 8.92
CA ALA A 17 0.33 -2.27 8.11
C ALA A 17 1.38 -1.26 7.65
N ASN A 18 2.28 -0.88 8.54
CA ASN A 18 3.37 0.02 8.22
C ASN A 18 4.29 -0.57 7.15
N ARG A 19 4.68 -1.84 7.29
CA ARG A 19 5.53 -2.52 6.31
C ARG A 19 4.87 -2.67 4.96
N LEU A 20 3.59 -3.03 4.94
CA LEU A 20 2.82 -3.17 3.70
C LEU A 20 2.71 -1.82 2.98
N TYR A 21 2.41 -0.77 3.73
CA TYR A 21 2.32 0.58 3.18
C TYR A 21 3.66 1.01 2.55
N TYR A 22 4.77 0.83 3.26
CA TYR A 22 6.08 1.22 2.74
C TYR A 22 6.53 0.32 1.58
N ALA A 23 6.13 -0.94 1.54
CA ALA A 23 6.42 -1.80 0.39
C ALA A 23 5.76 -1.24 -0.88
N MET A 24 4.49 -0.81 -0.79
CA MET A 24 3.80 -0.18 -1.91
C MET A 24 4.45 1.15 -2.30
N PHE A 25 4.81 1.96 -1.31
CA PHE A 25 5.46 3.24 -1.53
C PHE A 25 6.80 3.07 -2.25
N HIS A 26 7.63 2.13 -1.81
CA HIS A 26 8.92 1.87 -2.44
C HIS A 26 8.78 1.28 -3.84
N ALA A 27 7.77 0.44 -4.06
CA ALA A 27 7.49 -0.09 -5.40
C ALA A 27 7.11 1.01 -6.37
N LEU A 28 6.25 1.95 -5.95
CA LEU A 28 5.88 3.11 -6.76
C LEU A 28 7.08 4.00 -7.03
N LYS A 29 7.92 4.20 -6.03
CA LYS A 29 9.15 4.99 -6.19
C LYS A 29 10.06 4.38 -7.26
N ALA A 30 10.21 3.05 -7.24
CA ALA A 30 11.02 2.35 -8.24
C ALA A 30 10.44 2.53 -9.64
N LEU A 31 9.13 2.37 -9.80
CA LEU A 31 8.46 2.56 -11.07
C LEU A 31 8.66 3.99 -11.60
N PHE A 32 8.41 4.99 -10.75
CA PHE A 32 8.51 6.39 -11.15
C PHE A 32 9.95 6.78 -11.49
N PHE A 33 10.92 6.21 -10.80
CA PHE A 33 12.34 6.41 -11.12
C PHE A 33 12.64 5.90 -12.53
N ILE A 34 12.16 4.70 -12.87
CA ILE A 34 12.41 4.08 -14.18
C ILE A 34 11.75 4.90 -15.30
N VAL A 35 10.54 5.38 -15.09
CA VAL A 35 9.83 6.18 -16.11
C VAL A 35 10.16 7.67 -16.02
N LYS A 36 11.07 8.05 -15.15
CA LYS A 36 11.57 9.43 -14.97
C LYS A 36 10.47 10.41 -14.57
N LYS A 37 9.56 9.98 -13.69
CA LYS A 37 8.53 10.85 -13.12
C LYS A 37 9.00 11.35 -11.77
N ASP A 38 8.80 12.65 -11.53
CA ASP A 38 9.22 13.31 -10.30
C ASP A 38 8.07 13.32 -9.31
N ALA A 39 8.22 12.58 -8.21
CA ALA A 39 7.22 12.51 -7.16
C ALA A 39 7.93 12.24 -5.83
N ALA A 40 8.38 13.30 -5.18
CA ALA A 40 9.17 13.22 -3.96
C ALA A 40 8.32 12.99 -2.70
N THR A 41 7.03 13.36 -2.73
CA THR A 41 6.13 13.27 -1.59
C THR A 41 5.09 12.19 -1.79
N HIS A 42 4.49 11.70 -0.68
CA HIS A 42 3.38 10.76 -0.73
C HIS A 42 2.20 11.33 -1.54
N HIS A 43 1.91 12.61 -1.33
CA HIS A 43 0.85 13.29 -2.08
C HIS A 43 1.18 13.35 -3.57
N GLY A 44 2.40 13.71 -3.92
CA GLY A 44 2.86 13.76 -5.30
C GLY A 44 2.80 12.39 -5.97
N MET A 45 3.19 11.34 -5.28
CA MET A 45 3.12 9.97 -5.79
C MET A 45 1.69 9.54 -6.05
N ARG A 46 0.75 9.89 -5.16
CA ARG A 46 -0.66 9.58 -5.35
C ARG A 46 -1.25 10.34 -6.53
N ALA A 47 -0.83 11.58 -6.75
CA ALA A 47 -1.26 12.38 -7.89
C ALA A 47 -0.78 11.74 -9.22
N VAL A 48 0.49 11.34 -9.30
CA VAL A 48 1.03 10.66 -10.48
C VAL A 48 0.30 9.34 -10.70
N LEU A 49 0.08 8.56 -9.64
CA LEU A 49 -0.62 7.28 -9.71
C LEU A 49 -2.02 7.48 -10.29
N GLY A 50 -2.78 8.45 -9.78
CA GLY A 50 -4.13 8.75 -10.25
C GLY A 50 -4.16 9.23 -11.69
N ASN A 51 -3.34 10.21 -12.03
CA ASN A 51 -3.37 10.85 -13.35
C ASN A 51 -2.76 10.00 -14.46
N ASP A 52 -1.63 9.33 -14.17
CA ASP A 52 -0.86 8.68 -15.23
C ASP A 52 -1.14 7.17 -15.33
N TYR A 53 -1.68 6.55 -14.29
CA TYR A 53 -1.90 5.11 -14.25
C TYR A 53 -3.37 4.71 -14.12
N VAL A 54 -4.10 5.34 -13.22
CA VAL A 54 -5.52 5.00 -13.01
C VAL A 54 -6.36 5.55 -14.18
N ARG A 55 -6.18 6.80 -14.52
CA ARG A 55 -6.94 7.43 -15.62
C ARG A 55 -6.70 6.72 -16.95
N THR A 56 -5.50 6.22 -17.17
CA THR A 56 -5.12 5.54 -18.41
C THR A 56 -5.44 4.04 -18.40
N GLY A 57 -5.93 3.51 -17.28
CA GLY A 57 -6.31 2.11 -17.17
C GLY A 57 -5.18 1.14 -16.89
N LEU A 58 -3.96 1.62 -16.68
CA LEU A 58 -2.81 0.77 -16.35
C LEU A 58 -2.91 0.18 -14.95
N ILE A 59 -3.53 0.92 -14.04
CA ILE A 59 -3.85 0.47 -12.68
C ILE A 59 -5.34 0.72 -12.46
N SER A 60 -6.06 -0.28 -11.93
CA SER A 60 -7.49 -0.13 -11.69
C SER A 60 -7.76 0.85 -10.54
N SER A 61 -8.96 1.43 -10.52
CA SER A 61 -9.36 2.28 -9.39
C SER A 61 -9.44 1.50 -8.09
N GLU A 62 -9.77 0.20 -8.15
CA GLU A 62 -9.76 -0.67 -6.97
C GLU A 62 -8.36 -0.84 -6.41
N GLN A 63 -7.36 -1.06 -7.27
CA GLN A 63 -5.96 -1.15 -6.86
C GLN A 63 -5.46 0.19 -6.29
N ASN A 64 -5.88 1.30 -6.88
CA ASN A 64 -5.55 2.61 -6.35
C ASN A 64 -6.10 2.82 -4.93
N LYS A 65 -7.32 2.34 -4.68
CA LYS A 65 -7.93 2.43 -3.35
C LYS A 65 -7.15 1.67 -2.29
N VAL A 66 -6.44 0.61 -2.67
CA VAL A 66 -5.61 -0.16 -1.73
C VAL A 66 -4.54 0.74 -1.10
N VAL A 67 -3.89 1.59 -1.89
CA VAL A 67 -2.87 2.53 -1.39
C VAL A 67 -3.46 3.47 -0.34
N SER A 68 -4.59 4.11 -0.68
CA SER A 68 -5.27 5.04 0.23
C SER A 68 -5.76 4.34 1.50
N ASN A 69 -6.32 3.14 1.35
CA ASN A 69 -6.83 2.37 2.48
C ASN A 69 -5.71 1.93 3.41
N MET A 70 -4.57 1.52 2.88
CA MET A 70 -3.42 1.12 3.70
C MET A 70 -2.81 2.32 4.43
N GLU A 71 -2.78 3.49 3.80
CA GLU A 71 -2.34 4.72 4.44
C GLU A 71 -3.23 5.05 5.64
N THR A 72 -4.55 4.98 5.45
CA THR A 72 -5.53 5.22 6.52
C THR A 72 -5.38 4.19 7.65
N LEU A 73 -5.23 2.92 7.30
CA LEU A 73 -5.07 1.84 8.28
C LEU A 73 -3.78 2.00 9.07
N ARG A 74 -2.71 2.39 8.43
CA ARG A 74 -1.44 2.65 9.10
C ARG A 74 -1.58 3.77 10.13
N GLU A 75 -2.23 4.86 9.76
CA GLU A 75 -2.47 5.99 10.66
C GLU A 75 -3.34 5.58 11.84
N LYS A 76 -4.43 4.85 11.60
CA LYS A 76 -5.31 4.38 12.66
C LYS A 76 -4.60 3.41 13.61
N ALA A 77 -3.79 2.50 13.08
CA ALA A 77 -3.07 1.54 13.89
C ALA A 77 -2.05 2.23 14.81
N ASP A 78 -1.45 3.34 14.35
CA ASP A 78 -0.48 4.10 15.15
C ASP A 78 -1.14 4.94 16.24
N TYR A 79 -2.35 5.47 16.00
CA TYR A 79 -2.95 6.48 16.87
C TYR A 79 -4.22 6.04 17.58
N ASP A 80 -4.82 4.93 17.18
CA ASP A 80 -6.08 4.46 17.77
C ASP A 80 -5.81 3.29 18.71
N CYS A 81 -5.88 3.54 20.01
CA CYS A 81 -5.68 2.51 21.04
C CYS A 81 -6.76 1.43 21.03
N CYS A 82 -7.91 1.69 20.40
CA CYS A 82 -9.05 0.78 20.35
C CYS A 82 -9.20 0.10 18.99
N PHE A 83 -8.19 0.24 18.13
CA PHE A 83 -8.20 -0.35 16.81
C PHE A 83 -8.14 -1.86 16.89
N ASN A 84 -9.18 -2.51 16.35
CA ASN A 84 -9.32 -3.96 16.42
C ASN A 84 -9.48 -4.53 15.01
N VAL A 85 -8.62 -5.49 14.65
CA VAL A 85 -8.60 -6.07 13.31
C VAL A 85 -8.65 -7.58 13.42
N SER A 86 -9.51 -8.22 12.65
CA SER A 86 -9.60 -9.67 12.59
C SER A 86 -8.50 -10.26 11.69
N VAL A 87 -8.22 -11.55 11.88
CA VAL A 87 -7.25 -12.27 11.03
C VAL A 87 -7.71 -12.26 9.58
N GLU A 88 -9.01 -12.39 9.34
CA GLU A 88 -9.58 -12.38 8.00
C GLU A 88 -9.37 -11.03 7.30
N GLU A 89 -9.50 -9.93 8.02
CA GLU A 89 -9.22 -8.60 7.48
C GLU A 89 -7.76 -8.42 7.14
N ILE A 90 -6.87 -8.92 8.00
CA ILE A 90 -5.43 -8.87 7.75
C ILE A 90 -5.09 -9.65 6.48
N ASP A 91 -5.59 -10.88 6.34
CA ASP A 91 -5.34 -11.71 5.17
C ASP A 91 -5.85 -11.04 3.89
N ALA A 92 -7.06 -10.48 3.94
CA ALA A 92 -7.63 -9.77 2.79
C ALA A 92 -6.75 -8.59 2.36
N LYS A 93 -6.24 -7.83 3.32
CA LYS A 93 -5.36 -6.69 3.03
C LYS A 93 -4.02 -7.13 2.45
N ILE A 94 -3.45 -8.21 2.98
CA ILE A 94 -2.20 -8.77 2.45
C ILE A 94 -2.37 -9.15 0.99
N HIS A 95 -3.44 -9.85 0.64
CA HIS A 95 -3.70 -10.25 -0.74
C HIS A 95 -3.87 -9.05 -1.67
N LEU A 96 -4.58 -8.01 -1.22
CA LEU A 96 -4.77 -6.80 -2.01
C LEU A 96 -3.44 -6.09 -2.27
N VAL A 97 -2.57 -6.02 -1.26
CA VAL A 97 -1.24 -5.42 -1.40
C VAL A 97 -0.37 -6.27 -2.33
N GLU A 98 -0.40 -7.59 -2.20
CA GLU A 98 0.35 -8.49 -3.08
C GLU A 98 -0.06 -8.32 -4.55
N ASP A 99 -1.36 -8.21 -4.82
CA ASP A 99 -1.86 -7.98 -6.17
C ASP A 99 -1.38 -6.64 -6.72
N PHE A 100 -1.40 -5.61 -5.89
CA PHE A 100 -0.88 -4.30 -6.25
C PHE A 100 0.62 -4.36 -6.60
N LEU A 101 1.41 -5.02 -5.76
CA LEU A 101 2.85 -5.16 -5.98
C LEU A 101 3.16 -5.95 -7.25
N LYS A 102 2.38 -6.98 -7.53
CA LYS A 102 2.49 -7.74 -8.79
C LYS A 102 2.26 -6.84 -10.00
N ARG A 103 1.22 -6.01 -9.94
CA ARG A 103 0.91 -5.10 -11.04
C ARG A 103 2.03 -4.10 -11.26
N ILE A 104 2.59 -3.54 -10.18
CA ILE A 104 3.72 -2.62 -10.28
C ILE A 104 4.94 -3.33 -10.89
N ALA A 105 5.21 -4.56 -10.47
CA ALA A 105 6.31 -5.35 -11.02
C ALA A 105 6.13 -5.59 -12.52
N GLU A 106 4.91 -5.86 -12.97
CA GLU A 106 4.60 -6.02 -14.40
C GLU A 106 4.88 -4.74 -15.18
N LEU A 107 4.48 -3.60 -14.64
CA LEU A 107 4.71 -2.30 -15.27
C LEU A 107 6.20 -1.97 -15.35
N ILE A 108 6.95 -2.25 -14.28
CA ILE A 108 8.40 -2.09 -14.28
C ILE A 108 9.04 -2.98 -15.34
N GLY A 109 8.60 -4.23 -15.44
CA GLY A 109 9.12 -5.17 -16.42
C GLY A 109 8.91 -4.70 -17.86
N LYS A 110 7.76 -4.12 -18.16
CA LYS A 110 7.46 -3.57 -19.48
C LYS A 110 8.40 -2.40 -19.83
N GLU A 111 8.60 -1.49 -18.89
CA GLU A 111 9.47 -0.33 -19.11
C GLU A 111 10.92 -0.76 -19.26
N TYR A 112 11.34 -1.75 -18.50
CA TYR A 112 12.71 -2.23 -18.53
C TYR A 112 13.03 -2.96 -19.84
N LYS A 113 12.06 -3.64 -20.44
CA LYS A 113 12.22 -4.37 -21.71
C LYS A 113 12.11 -3.47 -22.94
N ALA A 114 11.54 -2.31 -22.77
CA ALA A 114 11.41 -1.35 -23.85
C ALA A 114 12.74 -0.63 -24.09
#